data_a83502f09c4716ada24998d0a956b55d
#
_entry.id   a83502f09c4716ada24998d0a956b55d
#
_cell.length_a   1.000
_cell.length_b   1.000
_cell.length_c   1.000
_cell.angle_alpha   90.00
_cell.angle_beta   90.00
_cell.angle_gamma   90.00
#
_symmetry.space_group_name_H-M   'P 1'
#
loop_
_entity.id
_entity.type
_entity.pdbx_description
1 polymer ?
#
loop_
_entity_poly.entity_id
_entity_poly.type
_entity_poly.pdbx_seq_one_letter_code
_entity_poly.pdbx_strand_id
1 'polypeptide(L)'
;PRTVVKSFDANTFLKDFPDEFEFSRIPIWEDTEDNIVGIAYKSDIYQDYDVYQPGLTIKHTDYDSDIIFIPDSSSVNVLFEKFLKTKQHLAIVVDEYGTFVGVASFEDVIENLLGIEIVDETDTVEDLQKLAKEKWEERKRSMNG
;
A
#
# COMPACT_ATOMS: atom_id res chain seq x y z
N PRO A 1 -12.74 -1.79 -3.90
CA PRO A 1 -11.73 -2.54 -4.64
C PRO A 1 -10.47 -2.74 -3.80
N ARG A 2 -10.33 -3.90 -3.25
CA ARG A 2 -9.14 -4.34 -2.54
C ARG A 2 -8.46 -5.43 -3.35
N THR A 3 -7.13 -5.43 -3.31
CA THR A 3 -6.34 -6.50 -3.89
C THR A 3 -5.82 -7.37 -2.76
N VAL A 4 -6.03 -8.67 -2.83
CA VAL A 4 -5.45 -9.61 -1.87
C VAL A 4 -4.00 -9.82 -2.26
N VAL A 5 -3.09 -9.46 -1.36
CA VAL A 5 -1.65 -9.65 -1.56
C VAL A 5 -1.11 -10.54 -0.47
N LYS A 6 0.02 -11.16 -0.77
CA LYS A 6 0.72 -11.96 0.22
C LYS A 6 1.46 -11.06 1.19
N SER A 7 1.24 -11.28 2.48
CA SER A 7 2.04 -10.65 3.54
C SER A 7 3.17 -11.58 3.97
N PHE A 8 4.20 -11.02 4.56
CA PHE A 8 5.36 -11.77 5.02
C PHE A 8 5.62 -11.53 6.50
N ASP A 9 6.11 -12.54 7.18
CA ASP A 9 6.65 -12.40 8.54
C ASP A 9 7.83 -11.44 8.49
N ALA A 10 7.84 -10.44 9.35
CA ALA A 10 8.93 -9.48 9.46
C ALA A 10 10.28 -10.16 9.76
N ASN A 11 10.24 -11.35 10.35
CA ASN A 11 11.44 -12.14 10.66
C ASN A 11 11.86 -13.08 9.51
N THR A 12 11.23 -12.99 8.34
CA THR A 12 11.67 -13.72 7.15
C THR A 12 13.06 -13.28 6.77
N PHE A 13 13.98 -14.24 6.62
CA PHE A 13 15.34 -13.93 6.16
C PHE A 13 15.29 -13.41 4.72
N LEU A 14 16.09 -12.40 4.44
CA LEU A 14 16.15 -11.82 3.08
C LEU A 14 16.56 -12.86 2.04
N LYS A 15 17.45 -13.78 2.41
CA LYS A 15 17.88 -14.87 1.54
C LYS A 15 16.75 -15.80 1.12
N ASP A 16 15.68 -15.88 1.91
CA ASP A 16 14.52 -16.73 1.67
C ASP A 16 13.38 -16.00 0.96
N PHE A 17 13.55 -14.71 0.68
CA PHE A 17 12.57 -13.94 -0.07
C PHE A 17 12.59 -14.39 -1.54
N PRO A 18 11.43 -14.54 -2.20
CA PRO A 18 11.37 -15.00 -3.58
C PRO A 18 12.20 -14.12 -4.54
N ASP A 19 12.90 -14.76 -5.47
CA ASP A 19 13.70 -14.08 -6.49
C ASP A 19 12.83 -13.23 -7.42
N GLU A 20 11.60 -13.68 -7.66
CA GLU A 20 10.62 -12.93 -8.44
C GLU A 20 9.37 -12.73 -7.61
N PHE A 21 8.97 -11.48 -7.44
CA PHE A 21 7.77 -11.12 -6.70
C PHE A 21 7.08 -9.95 -7.40
N GLU A 22 5.78 -10.10 -7.66
CA GLU A 22 5.05 -9.18 -8.53
C GLU A 22 4.70 -7.84 -7.88
N PHE A 23 4.67 -7.77 -6.53
CA PHE A 23 4.26 -6.56 -5.84
C PHE A 23 5.46 -5.77 -5.34
N SER A 24 5.41 -4.44 -5.51
CA SER A 24 6.49 -3.53 -5.08
C SER A 24 6.43 -3.23 -3.58
N ARG A 25 5.24 -3.29 -3.00
CA ARG A 25 4.99 -3.00 -1.58
C ARG A 25 4.45 -4.25 -0.91
N ILE A 26 5.02 -4.58 0.23
CA ILE A 26 4.80 -5.87 0.87
C ILE A 26 4.39 -5.63 2.32
N PRO A 27 3.13 -5.93 2.69
CA PRO A 27 2.73 -5.89 4.09
C PRO A 27 3.54 -6.90 4.90
N ILE A 28 4.03 -6.48 6.05
CA ILE A 28 4.76 -7.35 6.95
C ILE A 28 4.05 -7.44 8.30
N TRP A 29 4.12 -8.62 8.90
CA TRP A 29 3.46 -8.90 10.17
C TRP A 29 4.47 -9.41 11.20
N GLU A 30 4.13 -9.25 12.47
CA GLU A 30 4.87 -9.81 13.60
C GLU A 30 3.93 -10.59 14.50
N ASP A 31 4.38 -11.71 14.98
CA ASP A 31 3.71 -12.63 15.92
C ASP A 31 2.52 -13.36 15.28
N THR A 32 1.59 -12.67 14.67
CA THR A 32 0.46 -13.27 13.95
C THR A 32 0.27 -12.58 12.61
N GLU A 33 -0.30 -13.30 11.65
CA GLU A 33 -0.54 -12.78 10.29
C GLU A 33 -1.48 -11.57 10.25
N ASP A 34 -2.32 -11.40 11.27
CA ASP A 34 -3.25 -10.28 11.34
C ASP A 34 -2.62 -9.02 11.92
N ASN A 35 -1.44 -9.16 12.54
CA ASN A 35 -0.74 -8.04 13.14
C ASN A 35 0.23 -7.40 12.14
N ILE A 36 -0.31 -6.65 11.20
CA ILE A 36 0.49 -5.92 10.22
C ILE A 36 1.19 -4.75 10.91
N VAL A 37 2.50 -4.73 10.85
CA VAL A 37 3.32 -3.71 11.52
C VAL A 37 3.95 -2.72 10.57
N GLY A 38 3.93 -2.99 9.28
CA GLY A 38 4.51 -2.07 8.32
C GLY A 38 4.37 -2.55 6.88
N ILE A 39 4.96 -1.77 6.00
CA ILE A 39 5.04 -2.07 4.58
C ILE A 39 6.50 -1.99 4.16
N ALA A 40 7.05 -3.11 3.71
CA ALA A 40 8.39 -3.17 3.16
C ALA A 40 8.34 -2.95 1.66
N TYR A 41 9.46 -2.51 1.09
CA TYR A 41 9.58 -2.28 -0.34
C TYR A 41 10.47 -3.35 -0.96
N LYS A 42 9.99 -3.94 -2.03
CA LYS A 42 10.73 -4.99 -2.76
C LYS A 42 12.13 -4.53 -3.15
N SER A 43 12.27 -3.27 -3.59
CA SER A 43 13.57 -2.72 -3.97
C SER A 43 14.56 -2.71 -2.80
N ASP A 44 14.10 -2.39 -1.60
CA ASP A 44 14.96 -2.40 -0.41
C ASP A 44 15.36 -3.81 -0.01
N ILE A 45 14.44 -4.75 -0.14
CA ILE A 45 14.73 -6.16 0.15
C ILE A 45 15.83 -6.68 -0.77
N TYR A 46 15.73 -6.44 -2.07
CA TYR A 46 16.71 -6.92 -3.03
C TYR A 46 18.04 -6.18 -2.91
N GLN A 47 18.02 -4.90 -2.59
CA GLN A 47 19.23 -4.12 -2.36
C GLN A 47 20.00 -4.63 -1.13
N ASP A 48 19.31 -4.86 -0.04
CA ASP A 48 19.91 -5.33 1.21
C ASP A 48 20.36 -6.79 1.12
N TYR A 49 19.72 -7.58 0.25
CA TYR A 49 20.14 -8.94 -0.02
C TYR A 49 21.56 -9.01 -0.61
N ASP A 50 21.91 -8.04 -1.48
CA ASP A 50 23.22 -7.97 -2.12
C ASP A 50 24.35 -7.59 -1.13
N VAL A 51 23.99 -6.97 -0.02
CA VAL A 51 24.95 -6.71 1.06
C VAL A 51 25.04 -7.97 1.91
N TYR A 52 26.04 -8.78 1.65
CA TYR A 52 26.22 -10.10 2.22
C TYR A 52 26.31 -10.08 3.76
N GLN A 53 25.16 -10.13 4.42
CA GLN A 53 25.07 -10.36 5.86
C GLN A 53 24.02 -11.44 6.13
N PRO A 54 24.46 -12.70 6.26
CA PRO A 54 23.54 -13.78 6.63
C PRO A 54 22.88 -13.49 7.97
N GLY A 55 21.57 -13.56 8.02
CA GLY A 55 20.81 -13.25 9.25
C GLY A 55 20.01 -11.96 9.16
N LEU A 56 20.14 -11.17 8.08
CA LEU A 56 19.24 -10.04 7.87
C LEU A 56 17.84 -10.55 7.52
N THR A 57 16.85 -9.93 8.12
CA THR A 57 15.43 -10.19 7.88
C THR A 57 14.78 -8.96 7.29
N ILE A 58 13.53 -9.11 6.83
CA ILE A 58 12.75 -7.98 6.30
C ILE A 58 12.66 -6.85 7.33
N LYS A 59 12.58 -7.19 8.61
CA LYS A 59 12.54 -6.24 9.71
C LYS A 59 13.77 -5.30 9.75
N HIS A 60 14.90 -5.72 9.20
CA HIS A 60 16.11 -4.90 9.13
C HIS A 60 16.12 -3.94 7.94
N THR A 61 15.18 -4.08 7.02
CA THR A 61 15.06 -3.13 5.91
C THR A 61 14.42 -1.83 6.39
N ASP A 62 14.52 -0.79 5.57
CA ASP A 62 13.90 0.50 5.86
C ASP A 62 12.40 0.45 5.47
N TYR A 63 11.62 -0.29 6.27
CA TYR A 63 10.19 -0.42 6.02
C TYR A 63 9.40 0.73 6.62
N ASP A 64 8.25 1.01 6.01
CA ASP A 64 7.36 2.07 6.45
C ASP A 64 6.42 1.52 7.54
N SER A 65 6.52 2.10 8.75
CA SER A 65 5.64 1.75 9.87
C SER A 65 4.46 2.71 10.04
N ASP A 66 4.45 3.81 9.29
CA ASP A 66 3.35 4.78 9.29
C ASP A 66 2.28 4.35 8.28
N ILE A 67 1.56 3.30 8.63
CA ILE A 67 0.57 2.66 7.76
C ILE A 67 -0.84 3.03 8.17
N ILE A 68 -1.74 3.06 7.20
CA ILE A 68 -3.15 3.32 7.45
C ILE A 68 -3.95 2.02 7.39
N PHE A 69 -4.87 1.87 8.33
CA PHE A 69 -5.82 0.78 8.38
C PHE A 69 -7.20 1.30 8.00
N ILE A 70 -7.92 0.54 7.22
CA ILE A 70 -9.26 0.92 6.82
C ILE A 70 -10.19 -0.30 6.90
N PRO A 71 -11.41 -0.13 7.47
CA PRO A 71 -12.39 -1.20 7.46
C PRO A 71 -12.80 -1.57 6.03
N ASP A 72 -13.03 -2.86 5.79
CA ASP A 72 -13.47 -3.36 4.49
C ASP A 72 -14.83 -2.80 4.05
N SER A 73 -15.62 -2.32 5.01
CA SER A 73 -16.92 -1.65 4.78
C SER A 73 -16.79 -0.19 4.35
N SER A 74 -15.58 0.39 4.38
CA SER A 74 -15.38 1.80 4.03
C SER A 74 -15.65 2.07 2.56
N SER A 75 -16.23 3.24 2.28
CA SER A 75 -16.46 3.68 0.91
C SER A 75 -15.15 4.10 0.24
N VAL A 76 -15.15 4.07 -1.09
CA VAL A 76 -14.02 4.55 -1.91
C VAL A 76 -13.72 6.01 -1.62
N ASN A 77 -14.76 6.83 -1.39
CA ASN A 77 -14.57 8.26 -1.07
C ASN A 77 -13.83 8.47 0.25
N VAL A 78 -14.16 7.69 1.28
CA VAL A 78 -13.48 7.75 2.57
C VAL A 78 -12.02 7.36 2.42
N LEU A 79 -11.75 6.30 1.68
CA LEU A 79 -10.40 5.83 1.42
C LEU A 79 -9.58 6.87 0.65
N PHE A 80 -10.17 7.48 -0.37
CA PHE A 80 -9.53 8.53 -1.16
C PHE A 80 -9.11 9.72 -0.30
N GLU A 81 -10.03 10.23 0.53
CA GLU A 81 -9.73 11.33 1.44
C GLU A 81 -8.59 10.98 2.40
N LYS A 82 -8.56 9.74 2.87
CA LYS A 82 -7.52 9.28 3.79
C LYS A 82 -6.15 9.22 3.10
N PHE A 83 -6.09 8.77 1.85
CA PHE A 83 -4.86 8.80 1.06
C PHE A 83 -4.35 10.22 0.85
N LEU A 84 -5.24 11.15 0.50
CA LEU A 84 -4.85 12.55 0.30
C LEU A 84 -4.32 13.18 1.58
N LYS A 85 -4.92 12.86 2.71
CA LYS A 85 -4.54 13.42 4.02
C LYS A 85 -3.21 12.86 4.52
N THR A 86 -3.00 11.56 4.35
CA THR A 86 -1.84 10.86 4.91
C THR A 86 -0.65 10.78 3.95
N LYS A 87 -0.89 11.00 2.65
CA LYS A 87 0.08 10.82 1.57
C LYS A 87 0.63 9.40 1.48
N GLN A 88 -0.10 8.42 2.02
CA GLN A 88 0.23 7.02 1.87
C GLN A 88 -0.24 6.50 0.51
N HIS A 89 0.36 5.42 0.04
CA HIS A 89 0.03 4.82 -1.26
C HIS A 89 -0.71 3.50 -1.12
N LEU A 90 -0.71 2.94 0.08
CA LEU A 90 -1.29 1.64 0.35
C LEU A 90 -2.00 1.69 1.70
N ALA A 91 -3.21 1.14 1.74
CA ALA A 91 -3.97 0.97 2.98
C ALA A 91 -4.12 -0.51 3.28
N ILE A 92 -4.00 -0.86 4.54
CA ILE A 92 -4.27 -2.21 5.03
C ILE A 92 -5.76 -2.31 5.29
N VAL A 93 -6.42 -3.27 4.64
CA VAL A 93 -7.86 -3.47 4.78
C VAL A 93 -8.10 -4.57 5.81
N VAL A 94 -8.93 -4.26 6.81
CA VAL A 94 -9.29 -5.18 7.89
C VAL A 94 -10.82 -5.34 7.95
N ASP A 95 -11.26 -6.48 8.46
CA ASP A 95 -12.68 -6.72 8.73
C ASP A 95 -13.07 -6.18 10.12
N GLU A 96 -14.31 -6.43 10.52
CA GLU A 96 -14.86 -5.98 11.80
C GLU A 96 -14.14 -6.62 13.01
N TYR A 97 -13.40 -7.68 12.81
CA TYR A 97 -12.63 -8.35 13.86
C TYR A 97 -11.17 -7.94 13.88
N GLY A 98 -10.76 -7.04 12.98
CA GLY A 98 -9.36 -6.63 12.86
C GLY A 98 -8.50 -7.60 12.08
N THR A 99 -9.10 -8.59 11.42
CA THR A 99 -8.39 -9.57 10.59
C THR A 99 -7.92 -8.91 9.29
N PHE A 100 -6.68 -9.14 8.91
CA PHE A 100 -6.14 -8.66 7.64
C PHE A 100 -6.85 -9.38 6.48
N VAL A 101 -7.48 -8.62 5.59
CA VAL A 101 -8.23 -9.17 4.47
C VAL A 101 -7.69 -8.74 3.10
N GLY A 102 -6.82 -7.76 3.06
CA GLY A 102 -6.20 -7.32 1.81
C GLY A 102 -5.64 -5.93 1.89
N VAL A 103 -5.31 -5.38 0.74
CA VAL A 103 -4.80 -4.02 0.62
C VAL A 103 -5.64 -3.24 -0.39
N ALA A 104 -5.63 -1.93 -0.25
CA ALA A 104 -6.17 -1.03 -1.25
C ALA A 104 -5.08 -0.02 -1.62
N SER A 105 -4.79 0.11 -2.90
CA SER A 105 -3.79 1.06 -3.36
C SER A 105 -4.42 2.39 -3.75
N PHE A 106 -3.63 3.45 -3.67
CA PHE A 106 -4.05 4.77 -4.14
C PHE A 106 -4.38 4.74 -5.63
N GLU A 107 -3.59 4.01 -6.42
CA GLU A 107 -3.79 3.87 -7.84
C GLU A 107 -5.15 3.25 -8.18
N ASP A 108 -5.54 2.20 -7.46
CA ASP A 108 -6.85 1.56 -7.65
C ASP A 108 -8.01 2.52 -7.35
N VAL A 109 -7.84 3.34 -6.31
CA VAL A 109 -8.86 4.34 -5.95
C VAL A 109 -8.98 5.40 -7.04
N ILE A 110 -7.86 5.87 -7.59
CA ILE A 110 -7.85 6.85 -8.68
C ILE A 110 -8.54 6.27 -9.91
N GLU A 111 -8.20 5.05 -10.29
CA GLU A 111 -8.85 4.37 -11.42
C GLU A 111 -10.36 4.31 -11.25
N ASN A 112 -10.80 3.95 -10.05
CA ASN A 112 -12.23 3.86 -9.74
C ASN A 112 -12.93 5.22 -9.83
N LEU A 113 -12.33 6.27 -9.23
CA LEU A 113 -12.94 7.60 -9.18
C LEU A 113 -12.87 8.36 -10.49
N LEU A 114 -11.81 8.20 -11.25
CA LEU A 114 -11.60 8.94 -12.49
C LEU A 114 -12.01 8.15 -13.72
N GLY A 115 -12.22 6.84 -13.59
CA GLY A 115 -12.55 5.96 -14.70
C GLY A 115 -11.41 5.85 -15.72
N ILE A 116 -10.17 6.05 -15.30
CA ILE A 116 -8.98 5.94 -16.15
C ILE A 116 -8.10 4.79 -15.69
N GLU A 117 -7.46 4.15 -16.64
CA GLU A 117 -6.47 3.13 -16.36
C GLU A 117 -5.09 3.77 -16.22
N ILE A 118 -4.40 3.49 -15.13
CA ILE A 118 -3.06 4.02 -14.88
C ILE A 118 -2.06 3.01 -15.41
N VAL A 119 -1.53 3.28 -16.60
CA VAL A 119 -0.59 2.39 -17.29
C VAL A 119 0.77 3.01 -17.52
N ASP A 120 0.94 4.30 -17.23
CA ASP A 120 2.19 5.01 -17.48
C ASP A 120 3.05 4.99 -16.21
N GLU A 121 4.14 4.22 -16.26
CA GLU A 121 5.11 4.12 -15.17
C GLU A 121 5.92 5.40 -14.94
N THR A 122 5.83 6.36 -15.87
CA THR A 122 6.54 7.63 -15.74
C THR A 122 5.82 8.62 -14.84
N ASP A 123 4.52 8.40 -14.56
CA ASP A 123 3.77 9.25 -13.65
C ASP A 123 4.21 8.99 -12.21
N THR A 124 4.57 10.06 -11.51
CA THR A 124 4.89 9.96 -10.09
C THR A 124 3.60 9.88 -9.26
N VAL A 125 3.71 9.29 -8.08
CA VAL A 125 2.56 9.24 -7.16
C VAL A 125 2.12 10.65 -6.78
N GLU A 126 3.05 11.57 -6.63
CA GLU A 126 2.74 12.97 -6.32
C GLU A 126 1.91 13.63 -7.42
N ASP A 127 2.24 13.37 -8.68
CA ASP A 127 1.48 13.87 -9.84
C ASP A 127 0.08 13.28 -9.86
N LEU A 128 -0.06 11.99 -9.56
CA LEU A 128 -1.35 11.32 -9.49
C LEU A 128 -2.20 11.86 -8.35
N GLN A 129 -1.60 12.14 -7.18
CA GLN A 129 -2.29 12.73 -6.04
C GLN A 129 -2.79 14.13 -6.38
N LYS A 130 -1.98 14.92 -7.05
CA LYS A 130 -2.36 16.27 -7.48
C LYS A 130 -3.54 16.24 -8.45
N LEU A 131 -3.45 15.38 -9.47
CA LEU A 131 -4.53 15.21 -10.44
C LEU A 131 -5.83 14.75 -9.76
N ALA A 132 -5.74 13.77 -8.90
CA ALA A 132 -6.90 13.24 -8.18
C ALA A 132 -7.55 14.30 -7.31
N LYS A 133 -6.76 15.11 -6.61
CA LYS A 133 -7.26 16.21 -5.79
C LYS A 133 -8.01 17.25 -6.63
N GLU A 134 -7.45 17.64 -7.77
CA GLU A 134 -8.07 18.60 -8.69
C GLU A 134 -9.42 18.06 -9.18
N LYS A 135 -9.47 16.79 -9.59
CA LYS A 135 -10.71 16.15 -10.08
C LYS A 135 -11.75 16.03 -8.97
N TRP A 136 -11.33 15.72 -7.78
CA TRP A 136 -12.23 15.61 -6.63
C TRP A 136 -12.85 16.97 -6.29
N GLU A 137 -12.06 18.04 -6.29
CA GLU A 137 -12.53 19.39 -6.02
C GLU A 137 -13.52 19.85 -7.10
N GLU A 138 -13.27 19.55 -8.36
CA GLU A 138 -14.22 19.80 -9.46
C GLU A 138 -15.56 19.09 -9.22
N ARG A 139 -15.48 17.82 -8.81
CA ARG A 139 -16.67 17.01 -8.51
C ARG A 139 -17.47 17.59 -7.35
N LYS A 140 -16.80 18.01 -6.28
CA LYS A 140 -17.46 18.66 -5.15
C LYS A 140 -18.15 19.96 -5.55
N ARG A 141 -17.50 20.80 -6.35
CA ARG A 141 -18.10 22.03 -6.85
C ARG A 141 -19.34 21.76 -7.69
N SER A 142 -19.27 20.75 -8.55
CA SER A 142 -20.40 20.32 -9.38
C SER A 142 -21.59 19.85 -8.53
N MET A 143 -21.34 19.15 -7.42
CA MET A 143 -22.40 18.66 -6.54
C MET A 143 -23.00 19.76 -5.67
N ASN A 144 -22.25 20.80 -5.34
CA ASN A 144 -22.66 21.88 -4.44
C ASN A 144 -23.15 23.13 -5.20
N GLY A 145 -22.98 23.14 -6.49
CA GLY A 145 -23.41 24.22 -7.34
C GLY A 145 -24.68 23.92 -8.07
#